data_3cac4d8e668c17aa5dbf437554a7dd6d
#
_entry.id   3cac4d8e668c17aa5dbf437554a7dd6d
#
_cell.length_a   1.000
_cell.length_b   1.000
_cell.length_c   1.000
_cell.angle_alpha   90.00
_cell.angle_beta   90.00
_cell.angle_gamma   90.00
#
_symmetry.space_group_name_H-M   'P 1'
#
loop_
_entity.id
_entity.type
_entity.pdbx_description
1 polymer ?
#
loop_
_entity_poly.entity_id
_entity_poly.type
_entity_poly.pdbx_seq_one_letter_code
_entity_poly.pdbx_strand_id
1 'polypeptide(L)'
;TRTSINHQRIINNILNSILIFAGVLIGIHYQFSVTFFALVYVIANALSLIYVGSVYIWKFSMPKFEIDLSFWKPTIKEAWSFGLIGLSGNLYTYIDSIMLSVFQGTEVVGLYSAAYRLMLVTLFIPTTINTAVFPVMSRFYNSSRESLNLMYERYFKYMIIVGIPMGVGTTILAKSIILLIFKSGYIESVGALQILIWTMVFTF
;
A
#
# COMPACT_ATOMS: atom_id res chain seq x y z
N THR A 1 5.96 -17.36 22.03
CA THR A 1 5.76 -17.90 20.65
C THR A 1 5.25 -16.84 19.67
N ARG A 2 4.19 -16.05 19.95
CA ARG A 2 3.72 -14.96 19.05
C ARG A 2 4.77 -13.85 18.87
N THR A 3 5.46 -13.47 19.90
CA THR A 3 6.53 -12.44 19.86
C THR A 3 7.69 -12.85 18.95
N SER A 4 8.08 -14.14 18.97
CA SER A 4 9.18 -14.63 18.14
C SER A 4 8.85 -14.67 16.64
N ILE A 5 7.58 -14.94 16.28
CA ILE A 5 7.11 -14.94 14.88
C ILE A 5 7.08 -13.51 14.33
N ASN A 6 6.58 -12.56 15.13
CA ASN A 6 6.56 -11.15 14.72
C ASN A 6 7.99 -10.60 14.53
N HIS A 7 8.93 -11.00 15.40
CA HIS A 7 10.34 -10.59 15.27
C HIS A 7 10.98 -11.10 13.97
N GLN A 8 10.74 -12.37 13.62
CA GLN A 8 11.24 -12.95 12.36
C GLN A 8 10.62 -12.28 11.12
N ARG A 9 9.33 -11.93 11.19
CA ARG A 9 8.66 -11.20 10.11
C ARG A 9 9.26 -9.81 9.91
N ILE A 10 9.56 -9.10 10.98
CA ILE A 10 10.21 -7.78 10.91
C ILE A 10 11.60 -7.91 10.30
N ILE A 11 12.42 -8.86 10.76
CA ILE A 11 13.77 -9.11 10.23
C ILE A 11 13.71 -9.42 8.73
N ASN A 12 12.80 -10.31 8.32
CA ASN A 12 12.63 -10.65 6.91
C ASN A 12 12.26 -9.44 6.05
N ASN A 13 11.33 -8.60 6.52
CA ASN A 13 10.93 -7.39 5.79
C ASN A 13 12.09 -6.40 5.65
N ILE A 14 12.88 -6.24 6.70
CA ILE A 14 14.07 -5.36 6.68
C ILE A 14 15.12 -5.90 5.70
N LEU A 15 15.44 -7.19 5.75
CA LEU A 15 16.39 -7.83 4.83
C LEU A 15 15.93 -7.72 3.38
N ASN A 16 14.65 -7.99 3.11
CA ASN A 16 14.09 -7.86 1.77
C ASN A 16 14.17 -6.42 1.26
N SER A 17 13.84 -5.44 2.09
CA SER A 17 13.94 -4.02 1.74
C SER A 17 15.39 -3.59 1.45
N ILE A 18 16.35 -4.06 2.24
CA ILE A 18 17.78 -3.79 2.02
C ILE A 18 18.26 -4.40 0.71
N LEU A 19 17.89 -5.64 0.41
CA LEU A 19 18.24 -6.31 -0.85
C LEU A 19 17.69 -5.58 -2.07
N ILE A 20 16.41 -5.19 -2.02
CA ILE A 20 15.78 -4.42 -3.10
C ILE A 20 16.48 -3.07 -3.25
N PHE A 21 16.72 -2.35 -2.15
CA PHE A 21 17.38 -1.05 -2.18
C PHE A 21 18.79 -1.13 -2.77
N ALA A 22 19.60 -2.10 -2.32
CA ALA A 22 20.94 -2.32 -2.86
C ALA A 22 20.89 -2.67 -4.36
N GLY A 23 20.00 -3.56 -4.77
CA GLY A 23 19.83 -3.93 -6.18
C GLY A 23 19.38 -2.74 -7.04
N VAL A 24 18.50 -1.89 -6.54
CA VAL A 24 18.08 -0.67 -7.24
C VAL A 24 19.25 0.31 -7.38
N LEU A 25 20.06 0.53 -6.35
CA LEU A 25 21.24 1.40 -6.42
C LEU A 25 22.24 0.90 -7.46
N ILE A 26 22.52 -0.41 -7.48
CA ILE A 26 23.37 -1.04 -8.49
C ILE A 26 22.78 -0.84 -9.89
N GLY A 27 21.48 -1.07 -10.07
CA GLY A 27 20.81 -0.90 -11.35
C GLY A 27 20.87 0.53 -11.89
N ILE A 28 20.74 1.53 -11.02
CA ILE A 28 20.88 2.95 -11.37
C ILE A 28 22.32 3.29 -11.73
N HIS A 29 23.27 2.82 -10.92
CA HIS A 29 24.70 3.13 -11.13
C HIS A 29 25.22 2.60 -12.48
N TYR A 30 24.82 1.39 -12.85
CA TYR A 30 25.21 0.74 -14.11
C TYR A 30 24.22 0.97 -15.27
N GLN A 31 23.17 1.79 -15.05
CA GLN A 31 22.12 2.10 -16.06
C GLN A 31 21.50 0.85 -16.70
N PHE A 32 21.23 -0.17 -15.88
CA PHE A 32 20.61 -1.39 -16.36
C PHE A 32 19.15 -1.17 -16.84
N SER A 33 18.71 -2.04 -17.73
CA SER A 33 17.34 -2.06 -18.27
C SER A 33 16.30 -2.32 -17.18
N VAL A 34 15.05 -1.95 -17.47
CA VAL A 34 13.88 -2.20 -16.59
C VAL A 34 13.76 -3.67 -16.18
N THR A 35 14.15 -4.59 -17.06
CA THR A 35 14.18 -6.03 -16.79
C THR A 35 15.07 -6.38 -15.59
N PHE A 36 16.19 -5.69 -15.42
CA PHE A 36 17.07 -5.90 -14.27
C PHE A 36 16.36 -5.58 -12.94
N PHE A 37 15.63 -4.48 -12.89
CA PHE A 37 14.87 -4.12 -11.69
C PHE A 37 13.78 -5.16 -11.37
N ALA A 38 13.11 -5.70 -12.39
CA ALA A 38 12.16 -6.80 -12.19
C ALA A 38 12.85 -8.05 -11.62
N LEU A 39 14.05 -8.41 -12.13
CA LEU A 39 14.84 -9.53 -11.60
C LEU A 39 15.28 -9.31 -10.16
N VAL A 40 15.67 -8.07 -9.78
CA VAL A 40 16.00 -7.74 -8.38
C VAL A 40 14.83 -8.06 -7.45
N TYR A 41 13.59 -7.68 -7.83
CA TYR A 41 12.39 -8.01 -7.05
C TYR A 41 12.17 -9.52 -6.95
N VAL A 42 12.32 -10.26 -8.04
CA VAL A 42 12.16 -11.73 -8.05
C VAL A 42 13.19 -12.39 -7.13
N ILE A 43 14.46 -12.02 -7.26
CA ILE A 43 15.54 -12.57 -6.43
C ILE A 43 15.35 -12.24 -4.95
N ALA A 44 15.04 -10.99 -4.61
CA ALA A 44 14.81 -10.58 -3.23
C ALA A 44 13.65 -11.36 -2.59
N ASN A 45 12.54 -11.53 -3.32
CA ASN A 45 11.41 -12.31 -2.81
C ASN A 45 11.72 -13.82 -2.74
N ALA A 46 12.48 -14.37 -3.66
CA ALA A 46 12.93 -15.77 -3.61
C ALA A 46 13.82 -16.02 -2.37
N LEU A 47 14.79 -15.13 -2.10
CA LEU A 47 15.64 -15.21 -0.91
C LEU A 47 14.80 -15.07 0.37
N SER A 48 13.82 -14.16 0.37
CA SER A 48 12.87 -14.01 1.48
C SER A 48 12.09 -15.31 1.74
N LEU A 49 11.61 -15.96 0.70
CA LEU A 49 10.91 -17.24 0.81
C LEU A 49 11.80 -18.35 1.37
N ILE A 50 13.04 -18.44 0.90
CA ILE A 50 14.04 -19.41 1.38
C ILE A 50 14.33 -19.14 2.88
N TYR A 51 14.53 -17.87 3.27
CA TYR A 51 14.77 -17.51 4.66
C TYR A 51 13.59 -17.91 5.56
N VAL A 52 12.37 -17.53 5.20
CA VAL A 52 11.18 -17.85 5.98
C VAL A 52 10.96 -19.36 6.06
N GLY A 53 11.15 -20.09 4.95
CA GLY A 53 11.06 -21.55 4.90
C GLY A 53 12.08 -22.23 5.80
N SER A 54 13.33 -21.78 5.76
CA SER A 54 14.42 -22.31 6.61
C SER A 54 14.14 -22.08 8.09
N VAL A 55 13.68 -20.89 8.47
CA VAL A 55 13.31 -20.55 9.85
C VAL A 55 12.13 -21.41 10.32
N TYR A 56 11.14 -21.64 9.44
CA TYR A 56 9.98 -22.46 9.75
C TYR A 56 10.40 -23.92 10.02
N ILE A 57 11.19 -24.52 9.13
CA ILE A 57 11.67 -25.88 9.27
C ILE A 57 12.52 -26.05 10.53
N TRP A 58 13.38 -25.06 10.84
CA TRP A 58 14.26 -25.12 12.02
C TRP A 58 13.50 -24.97 13.34
N LYS A 59 12.45 -24.13 13.39
CA LYS A 59 11.71 -23.85 14.63
C LYS A 59 10.51 -24.76 14.91
N PHE A 60 9.88 -25.28 13.87
CA PHE A 60 8.60 -25.99 14.04
C PHE A 60 8.66 -27.47 13.67
N SER A 61 8.99 -27.81 12.49
CA SER A 61 9.26 -29.14 11.91
C SER A 61 9.05 -29.08 10.39
N MET A 62 9.51 -30.10 9.68
CA MET A 62 9.19 -30.20 8.26
C MET A 62 7.68 -30.30 8.05
N PRO A 63 7.09 -29.44 7.19
CA PRO A 63 5.68 -29.56 6.86
C PRO A 63 5.43 -30.92 6.18
N LYS A 64 4.49 -31.69 6.71
CA LYS A 64 4.03 -32.91 6.04
C LYS A 64 3.12 -32.53 4.90
N PHE A 65 3.36 -33.13 3.74
CA PHE A 65 2.52 -32.95 2.57
C PHE A 65 1.27 -33.85 2.75
N GLU A 66 0.24 -33.32 3.37
CA GLU A 66 -1.04 -34.02 3.56
C GLU A 66 -2.09 -33.39 2.66
N ILE A 67 -2.63 -34.21 1.73
CA ILE A 67 -3.75 -33.77 0.86
C ILE A 67 -5.02 -34.34 1.48
N ASP A 68 -5.71 -33.52 2.27
CA ASP A 68 -7.00 -33.86 2.84
C ASP A 68 -8.11 -33.04 2.14
N LEU A 69 -8.80 -33.71 1.21
CA LEU A 69 -9.88 -33.10 0.45
C LEU A 69 -11.10 -32.74 1.34
N SER A 70 -11.28 -33.42 2.47
CA SER A 70 -12.36 -33.13 3.40
C SER A 70 -12.13 -31.79 4.13
N PHE A 71 -10.89 -31.46 4.42
CA PHE A 71 -10.47 -30.18 4.97
C PHE A 71 -10.42 -29.06 3.91
N TRP A 72 -9.92 -29.39 2.71
CA TRP A 72 -9.72 -28.39 1.65
C TRP A 72 -11.03 -27.84 1.10
N LYS A 73 -12.04 -28.68 0.89
CA LYS A 73 -13.33 -28.29 0.29
C LYS A 73 -14.04 -27.21 1.11
N PRO A 74 -14.28 -27.33 2.43
CA PRO A 74 -14.88 -26.28 3.23
C PRO A 74 -13.98 -25.04 3.34
N THR A 75 -12.66 -25.23 3.50
CA THR A 75 -11.70 -24.14 3.61
C THR A 75 -11.67 -23.28 2.35
N ILE A 76 -11.65 -23.89 1.16
CA ILE A 76 -11.71 -23.14 -0.12
C ILE A 76 -13.04 -22.42 -0.25
N LYS A 77 -14.15 -23.02 0.17
CA LYS A 77 -15.48 -22.39 0.12
C LYS A 77 -15.56 -21.13 1.00
N GLU A 78 -14.96 -21.17 2.18
CA GLU A 78 -14.86 -19.97 3.04
C GLU A 78 -13.86 -18.95 2.48
N ALA A 79 -12.67 -19.39 2.06
CA ALA A 79 -11.62 -18.55 1.52
C ALA A 79 -12.03 -17.84 0.21
N TRP A 80 -12.93 -18.44 -0.58
CA TRP A 80 -13.43 -17.87 -1.83
C TRP A 80 -14.04 -16.47 -1.66
N SER A 81 -14.85 -16.28 -0.61
CA SER A 81 -15.45 -14.98 -0.30
C SER A 81 -14.40 -13.92 -0.01
N PHE A 82 -13.35 -14.26 0.75
CA PHE A 82 -12.22 -13.36 1.00
C PHE A 82 -11.40 -13.10 -0.26
N GLY A 83 -11.25 -14.12 -1.10
CA GLY A 83 -10.61 -13.99 -2.42
C GLY A 83 -11.32 -12.99 -3.32
N LEU A 84 -12.65 -13.06 -3.41
CA LEU A 84 -13.46 -12.11 -4.17
C LEU A 84 -13.35 -10.69 -3.64
N ILE A 85 -13.37 -10.50 -2.31
CA ILE A 85 -13.16 -9.19 -1.69
C ILE A 85 -11.79 -8.63 -2.07
N GLY A 86 -10.73 -9.47 -1.98
CA GLY A 86 -9.38 -9.07 -2.36
C GLY A 86 -9.25 -8.72 -3.85
N LEU A 87 -9.85 -9.51 -4.74
CA LEU A 87 -9.88 -9.23 -6.17
C LEU A 87 -10.62 -7.92 -6.48
N SER A 88 -11.79 -7.71 -5.87
CA SER A 88 -12.55 -6.47 -6.05
C SER A 88 -11.79 -5.26 -5.55
N GLY A 89 -11.09 -5.37 -4.41
CA GLY A 89 -10.24 -4.30 -3.88
C GLY A 89 -9.06 -3.97 -4.81
N ASN A 90 -8.41 -4.98 -5.39
CA ASN A 90 -7.34 -4.76 -6.36
C ASN A 90 -7.87 -4.15 -7.67
N LEU A 91 -9.00 -4.65 -8.19
CA LEU A 91 -9.63 -4.06 -9.36
C LEU A 91 -9.99 -2.60 -9.11
N TYR A 92 -10.62 -2.30 -7.98
CA TYR A 92 -10.94 -0.91 -7.60
C TYR A 92 -9.69 -0.01 -7.57
N THR A 93 -8.56 -0.53 -7.07
CA THR A 93 -7.31 0.23 -6.93
C THR A 93 -6.60 0.48 -8.26
N TYR A 94 -6.72 -0.44 -9.23
CA TYR A 94 -5.94 -0.40 -10.47
C TYR A 94 -6.77 -0.21 -11.73
N ILE A 95 -8.10 -0.15 -11.64
CA ILE A 95 -8.98 -0.06 -12.83
C ILE A 95 -8.70 1.18 -13.65
N ASP A 96 -8.43 2.31 -13.02
CA ASP A 96 -8.06 3.57 -13.65
C ASP A 96 -6.77 3.43 -14.48
N SER A 97 -5.75 2.80 -13.91
CA SER A 97 -4.48 2.55 -14.61
C SER A 97 -4.65 1.56 -15.77
N ILE A 98 -5.48 0.53 -15.59
CA ILE A 98 -5.80 -0.42 -16.66
C ILE A 98 -6.54 0.29 -17.82
N MET A 99 -7.56 1.08 -17.49
CA MET A 99 -8.31 1.84 -18.50
C MET A 99 -7.41 2.83 -19.24
N LEU A 100 -6.57 3.57 -18.53
CA LEU A 100 -5.60 4.49 -19.15
C LEU A 100 -4.65 3.74 -20.08
N SER A 101 -4.15 2.57 -19.69
CA SER A 101 -3.27 1.75 -20.51
C SER A 101 -3.91 1.33 -21.83
N VAL A 102 -5.19 0.94 -21.77
CA VAL A 102 -5.94 0.48 -22.95
C VAL A 102 -6.30 1.63 -23.89
N PHE A 103 -6.71 2.79 -23.35
CA PHE A 103 -7.21 3.90 -24.15
C PHE A 103 -6.16 4.93 -24.56
N GLN A 104 -5.13 5.14 -23.74
CA GLN A 104 -4.15 6.22 -23.94
C GLN A 104 -2.70 5.73 -24.06
N GLY A 105 -2.47 4.45 -23.80
CA GLY A 105 -1.14 3.85 -23.87
C GLY A 105 -0.31 3.98 -22.57
N THR A 106 0.85 3.36 -22.59
CA THR A 106 1.70 3.20 -21.40
C THR A 106 2.38 4.46 -20.91
N GLU A 107 2.60 5.44 -21.82
CA GLU A 107 3.23 6.71 -21.46
C GLU A 107 2.33 7.52 -20.50
N VAL A 108 1.04 7.63 -20.84
CA VAL A 108 0.06 8.31 -19.98
C VAL A 108 -0.10 7.62 -18.64
N VAL A 109 -0.05 6.28 -18.62
CA VAL A 109 -0.03 5.51 -17.35
C VAL A 109 1.18 5.87 -16.50
N GLY A 110 2.34 6.09 -17.12
CA GLY A 110 3.55 6.53 -16.41
C GLY A 110 3.36 7.88 -15.72
N LEU A 111 2.81 8.85 -16.46
CA LEU A 111 2.50 10.19 -15.95
C LEU A 111 1.46 10.15 -14.83
N TYR A 112 0.37 9.41 -15.01
CA TYR A 112 -0.65 9.21 -14.01
C TYR A 112 -0.10 8.54 -12.74
N SER A 113 0.70 7.49 -12.90
CA SER A 113 1.30 6.74 -11.80
C SER A 113 2.23 7.61 -10.93
N ALA A 114 2.93 8.59 -11.53
CA ALA A 114 3.75 9.54 -10.78
C ALA A 114 2.88 10.40 -9.84
N ALA A 115 1.79 10.95 -10.35
CA ALA A 115 0.83 11.72 -9.56
C ALA A 115 0.16 10.85 -8.48
N TYR A 116 -0.25 9.64 -8.85
CA TYR A 116 -0.89 8.67 -7.94
C TYR A 116 0.00 8.29 -6.77
N ARG A 117 1.31 8.07 -6.99
CA ARG A 117 2.27 7.77 -5.93
C ARG A 117 2.40 8.91 -4.92
N LEU A 118 2.39 10.17 -5.39
CA LEU A 118 2.43 11.34 -4.49
C LEU A 118 1.15 11.42 -3.66
N MET A 119 0.00 11.18 -4.26
CA MET A 119 -1.27 11.11 -3.57
C MET A 119 -1.26 10.00 -2.51
N LEU A 120 -0.74 8.79 -2.80
CA LEU A 120 -0.66 7.69 -1.83
C LEU A 120 0.17 8.03 -0.59
N VAL A 121 1.22 8.84 -0.72
CA VAL A 121 2.01 9.27 0.45
C VAL A 121 1.15 10.03 1.45
N THR A 122 0.18 10.81 0.97
CA THR A 122 -0.71 11.59 1.85
C THR A 122 -1.69 10.70 2.64
N LEU A 123 -1.99 9.46 2.17
CA LEU A 123 -2.80 8.46 2.87
C LEU A 123 -2.22 8.06 4.23
N PHE A 124 -0.92 8.27 4.45
CA PHE A 124 -0.30 7.96 5.74
C PHE A 124 -0.99 8.70 6.90
N ILE A 125 -1.44 9.93 6.68
CA ILE A 125 -2.07 10.77 7.71
C ILE A 125 -3.40 10.15 8.18
N PRO A 126 -4.42 9.97 7.31
CA PRO A 126 -5.70 9.41 7.75
C PRO A 126 -5.58 7.98 8.25
N THR A 127 -4.74 7.14 7.63
CA THR A 127 -4.57 5.76 8.07
C THR A 127 -3.97 5.67 9.48
N THR A 128 -3.01 6.53 9.81
CA THR A 128 -2.42 6.59 11.16
C THR A 128 -3.45 7.02 12.19
N ILE A 129 -4.22 8.07 11.89
CA ILE A 129 -5.26 8.57 12.79
C ILE A 129 -6.36 7.52 12.97
N ASN A 130 -6.82 6.89 11.88
CA ASN A 130 -7.82 5.83 11.93
C ASN A 130 -7.37 4.65 12.80
N THR A 131 -6.11 4.22 12.67
CA THR A 131 -5.55 3.13 13.47
C THR A 131 -5.55 3.45 14.97
N ALA A 132 -5.32 4.72 15.33
CA ALA A 132 -5.34 5.16 16.73
C ALA A 132 -6.76 5.38 17.27
N VAL A 133 -7.66 5.93 16.47
CA VAL A 133 -9.00 6.34 16.90
C VAL A 133 -10.00 5.19 16.92
N PHE A 134 -9.92 4.29 15.95
CA PHE A 134 -10.86 3.17 15.80
C PHE A 134 -11.04 2.29 17.05
N PRO A 135 -9.97 1.86 17.75
CA PRO A 135 -10.12 1.06 18.98
C PRO A 135 -10.85 1.81 20.11
N VAL A 136 -10.65 3.13 20.18
CA VAL A 136 -11.29 3.99 21.20
C VAL A 136 -12.77 4.14 20.89
N MET A 137 -13.13 4.41 19.64
CA MET A 137 -14.53 4.47 19.18
C MET A 137 -15.26 3.14 19.41
N SER A 138 -14.59 2.01 19.14
CA SER A 138 -15.15 0.67 19.39
C SER A 138 -15.45 0.43 20.87
N ARG A 139 -14.65 0.94 21.80
CA ARG A 139 -14.96 0.87 23.23
C ARG A 139 -16.17 1.73 23.59
N PHE A 140 -16.24 2.96 23.08
CA PHE A 140 -17.35 3.85 23.35
C PHE A 140 -18.67 3.34 22.77
N TYR A 141 -18.62 2.62 21.67
CA TYR A 141 -19.80 1.97 21.10
C TYR A 141 -20.55 1.10 22.10
N ASN A 142 -19.83 0.39 22.96
CA ASN A 142 -20.39 -0.51 23.97
C ASN A 142 -20.62 0.15 25.36
N SER A 143 -20.00 1.34 25.62
CA SER A 143 -20.01 1.96 26.95
C SER A 143 -20.80 3.26 27.04
N SER A 144 -20.74 4.13 26.01
CA SER A 144 -21.38 5.43 26.04
C SER A 144 -21.61 5.98 24.65
N ARG A 145 -22.85 6.07 24.24
CA ARG A 145 -23.26 6.66 22.95
C ARG A 145 -22.91 8.15 22.86
N GLU A 146 -23.01 8.87 23.96
CA GLU A 146 -22.66 10.28 24.02
C GLU A 146 -21.17 10.50 23.75
N SER A 147 -20.31 9.74 24.43
CA SER A 147 -18.86 9.79 24.20
C SER A 147 -18.47 9.39 22.77
N LEU A 148 -19.18 8.41 22.19
CA LEU A 148 -18.99 8.00 20.80
C LEU A 148 -19.31 9.16 19.84
N ASN A 149 -20.45 9.82 20.01
CA ASN A 149 -20.88 10.93 19.14
C ASN A 149 -19.89 12.09 19.24
N LEU A 150 -19.49 12.47 20.46
CA LEU A 150 -18.51 13.53 20.67
C LEU A 150 -17.16 13.21 20.02
N MET A 151 -16.72 11.94 20.11
CA MET A 151 -15.48 11.51 19.47
C MET A 151 -15.58 11.53 17.95
N TYR A 152 -16.73 11.11 17.39
CA TYR A 152 -16.98 11.13 15.96
C TYR A 152 -16.98 12.55 15.40
N GLU A 153 -17.63 13.50 16.07
CA GLU A 153 -17.63 14.92 15.69
C GLU A 153 -16.22 15.51 15.70
N ARG A 154 -15.45 15.24 16.76
CA ARG A 154 -14.06 15.69 16.85
C ARG A 154 -13.19 15.08 15.76
N TYR A 155 -13.31 13.79 15.54
CA TYR A 155 -12.59 13.08 14.49
C TYR A 155 -12.86 13.71 13.12
N PHE A 156 -14.13 13.89 12.76
CA PHE A 156 -14.52 14.49 11.48
C PHE A 156 -14.00 15.92 11.35
N LYS A 157 -14.12 16.73 12.41
CA LYS A 157 -13.58 18.09 12.44
C LYS A 157 -12.08 18.12 12.18
N TYR A 158 -11.30 17.25 12.84
CA TYR A 158 -9.85 17.23 12.64
C TYR A 158 -9.47 16.74 11.25
N MET A 159 -10.20 15.77 10.69
CA MET A 159 -9.99 15.32 9.32
C MET A 159 -10.17 16.45 8.30
N ILE A 160 -11.22 17.27 8.45
CA ILE A 160 -11.45 18.43 7.60
C ILE A 160 -10.35 19.48 7.77
N ILE A 161 -9.97 19.79 9.02
CA ILE A 161 -8.93 20.79 9.32
C ILE A 161 -7.58 20.41 8.70
N VAL A 162 -7.27 19.13 8.59
CA VAL A 162 -6.03 18.64 7.98
C VAL A 162 -6.22 18.43 6.47
N GLY A 163 -7.32 17.82 6.04
CA GLY A 163 -7.57 17.44 4.66
C GLY A 163 -7.69 18.63 3.71
N ILE A 164 -8.48 19.65 4.09
CA ILE A 164 -8.70 20.81 3.19
C ILE A 164 -7.40 21.59 2.93
N PRO A 165 -6.61 22.02 3.94
CA PRO A 165 -5.34 22.70 3.69
C PRO A 165 -4.36 21.86 2.88
N MET A 166 -4.34 20.53 3.10
CA MET A 166 -3.50 19.62 2.34
C MET A 166 -3.93 19.53 0.87
N GLY A 167 -5.24 19.44 0.60
CA GLY A 167 -5.80 19.46 -0.76
C GLY A 167 -5.48 20.76 -1.49
N VAL A 168 -5.77 21.89 -0.86
CA VAL A 168 -5.51 23.24 -1.42
C VAL A 168 -4.01 23.46 -1.60
N GLY A 169 -3.20 23.16 -0.58
CA GLY A 169 -1.75 23.34 -0.62
C GLY A 169 -1.10 22.49 -1.73
N THR A 170 -1.48 21.21 -1.85
CA THR A 170 -0.99 20.35 -2.92
C THR A 170 -1.46 20.83 -4.29
N THR A 171 -2.69 21.29 -4.43
CA THR A 171 -3.21 21.82 -5.70
C THR A 171 -2.40 23.03 -6.17
N ILE A 172 -2.08 23.98 -5.27
CA ILE A 172 -1.29 25.18 -5.58
C ILE A 172 0.16 24.80 -5.88
N LEU A 173 0.74 23.91 -5.10
CA LEU A 173 2.15 23.52 -5.20
C LEU A 173 2.40 22.34 -6.16
N ALA A 174 1.38 21.80 -6.82
CA ALA A 174 1.46 20.59 -7.65
C ALA A 174 2.60 20.66 -8.68
N LYS A 175 2.73 21.79 -9.38
CA LYS A 175 3.80 22.00 -10.36
C LYS A 175 5.18 21.94 -9.71
N SER A 176 5.37 22.62 -8.59
CA SER A 176 6.64 22.65 -7.88
C SER A 176 7.02 21.27 -7.32
N ILE A 177 6.03 20.55 -6.80
CA ILE A 177 6.22 19.19 -6.27
C ILE A 177 6.64 18.22 -7.39
N ILE A 178 5.93 18.24 -8.53
CA ILE A 178 6.25 17.37 -9.67
C ILE A 178 7.66 17.69 -10.20
N LEU A 179 7.99 18.97 -10.41
CA LEU A 179 9.31 19.36 -10.91
C LEU A 179 10.44 18.99 -9.95
N LEU A 180 10.21 19.13 -8.66
CA LEU A 180 11.20 18.80 -7.62
C LEU A 180 11.50 17.30 -7.58
N ILE A 181 10.46 16.44 -7.69
CA ILE A 181 10.59 14.99 -7.48
C ILE A 181 10.88 14.27 -8.80
N PHE A 182 10.14 14.59 -9.87
CA PHE A 182 10.19 13.86 -11.14
C PHE A 182 10.84 14.63 -12.29
N LYS A 183 11.22 15.89 -12.08
CA LYS A 183 11.80 16.79 -13.09
C LYS A 183 10.79 17.16 -14.21
N SER A 184 11.29 17.83 -15.28
CA SER A 184 10.46 18.39 -16.36
C SER A 184 9.73 17.36 -17.21
N GLY A 185 10.24 16.13 -17.32
CA GLY A 185 9.59 15.06 -18.11
C GLY A 185 8.21 14.63 -17.62
N TYR A 186 7.84 15.02 -16.40
CA TYR A 186 6.55 14.65 -15.79
C TYR A 186 5.62 15.85 -15.60
N ILE A 187 5.84 16.96 -16.30
CA ILE A 187 5.05 18.18 -16.14
C ILE A 187 3.55 17.96 -16.39
N GLU A 188 3.19 17.05 -17.29
CA GLU A 188 1.81 16.70 -17.60
C GLU A 188 1.09 15.97 -16.45
N SER A 189 1.83 15.42 -15.51
CA SER A 189 1.27 14.80 -14.28
C SER A 189 0.66 15.83 -13.31
N VAL A 190 0.90 17.13 -13.51
CA VAL A 190 0.40 18.19 -12.60
C VAL A 190 -1.11 18.19 -12.52
N GLY A 191 -1.81 18.13 -13.66
CA GLY A 191 -3.27 18.10 -13.71
C GLY A 191 -3.84 16.86 -13.01
N ALA A 192 -3.22 15.70 -13.23
CA ALA A 192 -3.60 14.47 -12.55
C ALA A 192 -3.42 14.58 -11.02
N LEU A 193 -2.30 15.15 -10.54
CA LEU A 193 -2.06 15.35 -9.10
C LEU A 193 -3.09 16.30 -8.48
N GLN A 194 -3.42 17.39 -9.18
CA GLN A 194 -4.40 18.36 -8.71
C GLN A 194 -5.80 17.75 -8.51
N ILE A 195 -6.19 16.80 -9.36
CA ILE A 195 -7.47 16.12 -9.25
C ILE A 195 -7.40 15.02 -8.19
N LEU A 196 -6.36 14.18 -8.23
CA LEU A 196 -6.21 13.04 -7.35
C LEU A 196 -6.12 13.43 -5.88
N ILE A 197 -5.52 14.57 -5.55
CA ILE A 197 -5.42 14.99 -4.15
C ILE A 197 -6.80 15.24 -3.53
N TRP A 198 -7.79 15.68 -4.28
CA TRP A 198 -9.14 15.87 -3.80
C TRP A 198 -9.87 14.56 -3.53
N THR A 199 -9.60 13.52 -4.31
CA THR A 199 -10.13 12.18 -3.99
C THR A 199 -9.67 11.73 -2.61
N MET A 200 -8.43 12.09 -2.23
CA MET A 200 -7.90 11.85 -0.89
C MET A 200 -8.63 12.63 0.19
N VAL A 201 -8.86 13.94 -0.03
CA VAL A 201 -9.59 14.78 0.94
C VAL A 201 -10.97 14.20 1.24
N PHE A 202 -11.64 13.63 0.24
CA PHE A 202 -12.93 12.95 0.43
C PHE A 202 -12.83 11.57 1.09
N THR A 203 -11.64 10.97 1.12
CA THR A 203 -11.39 9.69 1.80
C THR A 203 -11.04 9.88 3.29
N PHE A 204 -10.71 11.11 3.70
CA PHE A 204 -10.50 11.49 5.09
C PHE A 204 -11.81 11.41 5.86
#